data_034be416545e33d8d4f51cd9f670be2a
#
_entry.id   034be416545e33d8d4f51cd9f670be2a
#
_cell.length_a   1.000
_cell.length_b   1.000
_cell.length_c   1.000
_cell.angle_alpha   90.00
_cell.angle_beta   90.00
_cell.angle_gamma   90.00
#
_symmetry.space_group_name_H-M   'P 1'
#
loop_
_entity.id
_entity.type
_entity.pdbx_description
1 polymer ?
#
loop_
_entity_poly.entity_id
_entity_poly.type
_entity_poly.pdbx_seq_one_letter_code
_entity_poly.pdbx_strand_id
1 'polypeptide(L)'
;MHSHFGRITGFILALSLLSGCSYRWGFRERSVPGGYKEVAIPVFKNRSQEVGIESDFTNALVLQFERSQVARVTSQAAAPVRIEGEIVKVTLLGTGGGLIGGKDPNNPLPDSAALWTEYQINVDARITVRRQSDEKILWQGKLSEQKNYEAPRIGEPVVNSANATYNDSARRHALAALADEMMSEAHDRITENF
;
A
#
# COMPACT_ATOMS: atom_id res chain seq x y z
N MET A 1 -50.10 -46.51 10.90
CA MET A 1 -48.68 -46.76 10.47
C MET A 1 -48.07 -45.60 9.66
N HIS A 2 -48.80 -44.48 9.35
CA HIS A 2 -48.32 -43.37 8.51
C HIS A 2 -47.72 -42.19 9.28
N SER A 3 -47.88 -42.08 10.61
CA SER A 3 -47.44 -40.91 11.33
C SER A 3 -45.94 -40.90 11.70
N HIS A 4 -45.30 -42.05 11.75
CA HIS A 4 -43.86 -42.16 12.07
C HIS A 4 -42.96 -41.86 10.87
N PHE A 5 -43.42 -42.11 9.63
CA PHE A 5 -42.66 -41.90 8.40
C PHE A 5 -42.43 -40.40 8.14
N GLY A 6 -43.46 -39.55 8.37
CA GLY A 6 -43.30 -38.09 8.21
C GLY A 6 -42.36 -37.43 9.23
N ARG A 7 -42.27 -38.00 10.41
CA ARG A 7 -41.38 -37.47 11.50
C ARG A 7 -39.91 -37.80 11.22
N ILE A 8 -39.63 -38.97 10.65
CA ILE A 8 -38.27 -39.41 10.26
C ILE A 8 -37.78 -38.62 9.05
N THR A 9 -38.65 -38.38 8.07
CA THR A 9 -38.26 -37.57 6.88
C THR A 9 -37.98 -36.11 7.25
N GLY A 10 -38.75 -35.53 8.14
CA GLY A 10 -38.51 -34.17 8.64
C GLY A 10 -37.20 -34.04 9.44
N PHE A 11 -36.82 -35.07 10.20
CA PHE A 11 -35.59 -35.08 10.97
C PHE A 11 -34.34 -35.23 10.08
N ILE A 12 -34.42 -36.05 9.02
CA ILE A 12 -33.33 -36.20 8.04
C ILE A 12 -33.17 -34.91 7.22
N LEU A 13 -34.25 -34.23 6.84
CA LEU A 13 -34.20 -32.96 6.13
C LEU A 13 -33.64 -31.85 7.01
N ALA A 14 -33.92 -31.81 8.31
CA ALA A 14 -33.35 -30.86 9.25
C ALA A 14 -31.85 -31.11 9.50
N LEU A 15 -31.40 -32.36 9.51
CA LEU A 15 -30.01 -32.73 9.69
C LEU A 15 -29.15 -32.40 8.47
N SER A 16 -29.73 -32.47 7.25
CA SER A 16 -29.03 -32.08 6.02
C SER A 16 -28.84 -30.57 5.85
N LEU A 17 -29.62 -29.74 6.54
CA LEU A 17 -29.47 -28.29 6.53
C LEU A 17 -28.36 -27.81 7.50
N LEU A 18 -27.88 -28.65 8.40
CA LEU A 18 -26.79 -28.33 9.35
C LEU A 18 -25.39 -28.62 8.78
N SER A 19 -25.28 -29.33 7.67
CA SER A 19 -24.00 -29.68 7.03
C SER A 19 -23.45 -28.61 6.05
N GLY A 20 -24.16 -27.46 5.91
CA GLY A 20 -23.86 -26.45 4.88
C GLY A 20 -22.83 -25.38 5.25
N CYS A 21 -22.33 -25.32 6.48
CA CYS A 21 -21.34 -24.31 6.87
C CYS A 21 -20.01 -24.94 7.25
N SER A 22 -19.34 -25.54 6.27
CA SER A 22 -17.88 -25.81 6.41
C SER A 22 -17.08 -24.53 6.17
N TYR A 23 -17.43 -23.46 6.90
CA TYR A 23 -16.55 -22.30 7.03
C TYR A 23 -15.42 -22.72 7.96
N ARG A 24 -14.32 -23.18 7.40
CA ARG A 24 -13.07 -23.37 8.14
C ARG A 24 -12.64 -21.99 8.64
N TRP A 25 -12.94 -21.67 9.88
CA TRP A 25 -12.22 -20.66 10.62
C TRP A 25 -10.78 -21.13 10.79
N GLY A 26 -10.03 -21.04 9.70
CA GLY A 26 -8.60 -21.22 9.74
C GLY A 26 -7.99 -19.95 10.28
N PHE A 27 -7.93 -19.77 11.58
CA PHE A 27 -6.94 -18.91 12.21
C PHE A 27 -5.56 -19.56 11.97
N ARG A 28 -5.07 -19.46 10.72
CA ARG A 28 -3.64 -19.63 10.54
C ARG A 28 -2.99 -18.42 11.17
N GLU A 29 -2.24 -18.63 12.21
CA GLU A 29 -1.45 -17.58 12.86
C GLU A 29 -0.55 -16.95 11.80
N ARG A 30 -0.75 -15.66 11.53
CA ARG A 30 0.07 -14.91 10.59
C ARG A 30 1.51 -14.98 11.07
N SER A 31 2.44 -15.21 10.18
CA SER A 31 3.87 -15.29 10.52
C SER A 31 4.74 -14.85 9.36
N VAL A 32 5.90 -14.32 9.68
CA VAL A 32 6.93 -14.06 8.68
C VAL A 32 7.41 -15.40 8.08
N PRO A 33 7.76 -15.47 6.78
CA PRO A 33 8.25 -16.66 6.13
C PRO A 33 9.38 -17.33 6.93
N GLY A 34 9.19 -18.61 7.28
CA GLY A 34 10.07 -19.35 8.18
C GLY A 34 9.72 -19.28 9.66
N GLY A 35 8.60 -18.62 10.04
CA GLY A 35 8.11 -18.58 11.43
C GLY A 35 8.91 -17.68 12.37
N TYR A 36 9.71 -16.78 11.83
CA TYR A 36 10.54 -15.87 12.62
C TYR A 36 9.67 -14.84 13.37
N LYS A 37 10.04 -14.57 14.62
CA LYS A 37 9.34 -13.62 15.51
C LYS A 37 10.11 -12.30 15.68
N GLU A 38 11.26 -12.16 15.08
CA GLU A 38 12.08 -10.93 15.07
C GLU A 38 12.56 -10.63 13.66
N VAL A 39 12.43 -9.36 13.27
CA VAL A 39 12.82 -8.87 11.97
C VAL A 39 13.56 -7.55 12.08
N ALA A 40 14.49 -7.29 11.18
CA ALA A 40 15.04 -5.95 10.97
C ALA A 40 14.45 -5.36 9.69
N ILE A 41 14.13 -4.08 9.75
CA ILE A 41 13.65 -3.31 8.58
C ILE A 41 14.61 -2.13 8.40
N PRO A 42 15.68 -2.30 7.60
CA PRO A 42 16.58 -1.20 7.27
C PRO A 42 15.86 -0.16 6.42
N VAL A 43 16.39 1.06 6.40
CA VAL A 43 15.87 2.12 5.53
C VAL A 43 15.84 1.65 4.09
N PHE A 44 14.73 1.88 3.42
CA PHE A 44 14.51 1.46 2.04
C PHE A 44 15.52 2.11 1.09
N LYS A 45 15.89 1.38 0.06
CA LYS A 45 16.68 1.93 -1.05
C LYS A 45 15.76 2.72 -1.96
N ASN A 46 16.12 3.95 -2.25
CA ASN A 46 15.37 4.80 -3.17
C ASN A 46 16.16 4.95 -4.48
N ARG A 47 15.57 4.48 -5.58
CA ARG A 47 16.12 4.65 -6.94
C ARG A 47 15.31 5.66 -7.75
N SER A 48 14.28 6.25 -7.15
CA SER A 48 13.49 7.28 -7.80
C SER A 48 14.15 8.66 -7.69
N GLN A 49 13.54 9.64 -8.32
CA GLN A 49 13.95 11.05 -8.20
C GLN A 49 13.28 11.77 -7.02
N GLU A 50 12.34 11.11 -6.31
CA GLU A 50 11.65 11.67 -5.16
C GLU A 50 12.48 11.47 -3.91
N VAL A 51 12.98 12.56 -3.34
CA VAL A 51 13.87 12.53 -2.17
C VAL A 51 13.06 12.43 -0.88
N GLY A 52 13.50 11.57 0.04
CA GLY A 52 12.96 11.46 1.40
C GLY A 52 11.84 10.44 1.58
N ILE A 53 11.24 9.94 0.49
CA ILE A 53 10.15 8.96 0.56
C ILE A 53 10.59 7.59 1.13
N GLU A 54 11.89 7.28 1.07
CA GLU A 54 12.44 6.06 1.68
C GLU A 54 12.13 5.98 3.18
N SER A 55 12.10 7.09 3.86
CA SER A 55 11.73 7.17 5.28
C SER A 55 10.25 6.90 5.49
N ASP A 56 9.38 7.44 4.65
CA ASP A 56 7.93 7.25 4.75
C ASP A 56 7.58 5.77 4.55
N PHE A 57 8.12 5.13 3.51
CA PHE A 57 7.90 3.71 3.24
C PHE A 57 8.46 2.82 4.35
N THR A 58 9.66 3.13 4.86
CA THR A 58 10.25 2.38 5.97
C THR A 58 9.41 2.46 7.22
N ASN A 59 9.02 3.67 7.62
CA ASN A 59 8.21 3.92 8.81
C ASN A 59 6.83 3.28 8.69
N ALA A 60 6.20 3.36 7.52
CA ALA A 60 4.92 2.73 7.26
C ALA A 60 4.99 1.20 7.47
N LEU A 61 6.03 0.54 6.93
CA LEU A 61 6.18 -0.91 7.12
C LEU A 61 6.48 -1.27 8.59
N VAL A 62 7.34 -0.51 9.27
CA VAL A 62 7.62 -0.70 10.70
C VAL A 62 6.33 -0.61 11.52
N LEU A 63 5.50 0.41 11.28
CA LEU A 63 4.21 0.59 11.96
C LEU A 63 3.25 -0.58 11.73
N GLN A 64 3.23 -1.19 10.53
CA GLN A 64 2.39 -2.36 10.27
C GLN A 64 2.83 -3.56 11.12
N PHE A 65 4.13 -3.82 11.25
CA PHE A 65 4.64 -4.88 12.12
C PHE A 65 4.40 -4.59 13.60
N GLU A 66 4.55 -3.34 14.05
CA GLU A 66 4.28 -2.94 15.42
C GLU A 66 2.79 -3.07 15.79
N ARG A 67 1.88 -2.74 14.88
CA ARG A 67 0.43 -2.87 15.08
C ARG A 67 -0.03 -4.34 15.06
N SER A 68 0.48 -5.12 14.13
CA SER A 68 0.06 -6.51 13.94
C SER A 68 0.64 -7.47 14.98
N GLN A 69 1.78 -7.12 15.60
CA GLN A 69 2.51 -7.96 16.55
C GLN A 69 2.91 -9.35 15.99
N VAL A 70 2.92 -9.51 14.68
CA VAL A 70 3.29 -10.76 14.01
C VAL A 70 4.77 -11.08 14.23
N ALA A 71 5.61 -10.05 14.16
CA ALA A 71 7.03 -10.12 14.51
C ALA A 71 7.49 -8.79 15.13
N ARG A 72 8.42 -8.85 16.04
CA ARG A 72 9.02 -7.69 16.68
C ARG A 72 10.10 -7.08 15.79
N VAL A 73 10.01 -5.77 15.54
CA VAL A 73 11.07 -5.04 14.84
C VAL A 73 12.23 -4.82 15.81
N THR A 74 13.43 -5.19 15.41
CA THR A 74 14.66 -5.08 16.21
C THR A 74 15.83 -4.60 15.34
N SER A 75 16.98 -4.43 15.97
CA SER A 75 18.18 -3.99 15.26
C SER A 75 18.66 -5.04 14.25
N GLN A 76 19.33 -4.60 13.19
CA GLN A 76 19.86 -5.48 12.16
C GLN A 76 20.86 -6.50 12.73
N ALA A 77 21.59 -6.15 13.78
CA ALA A 77 22.55 -7.07 14.40
C ALA A 77 21.87 -8.22 15.17
N ALA A 78 20.67 -8.02 15.68
CA ALA A 78 19.96 -8.99 16.52
C ALA A 78 18.95 -9.83 15.73
N ALA A 79 18.40 -9.31 14.64
CA ALA A 79 17.35 -9.99 13.88
C ALA A 79 17.89 -11.17 13.06
N PRO A 80 17.22 -12.32 13.07
CA PRO A 80 17.59 -13.45 12.19
C PRO A 80 17.17 -13.21 10.73
N VAL A 81 16.24 -12.29 10.49
CA VAL A 81 15.68 -11.96 9.18
C VAL A 81 15.63 -10.46 8.97
N ARG A 82 15.95 -10.02 7.77
CA ARG A 82 15.76 -8.63 7.36
C ARG A 82 14.76 -8.51 6.22
N ILE A 83 13.97 -7.44 6.27
CA ILE A 83 13.00 -7.07 5.24
C ILE A 83 13.54 -5.84 4.53
N GLU A 84 14.03 -6.05 3.33
CA GLU A 84 14.65 -5.01 2.49
C GLU A 84 13.61 -4.47 1.54
N GLY A 85 13.41 -3.14 1.53
CA GLY A 85 12.60 -2.43 0.56
C GLY A 85 13.42 -1.66 -0.46
N GLU A 86 12.94 -1.61 -1.68
CA GLU A 86 13.50 -0.82 -2.76
C GLU A 86 12.37 -0.10 -3.51
N ILE A 87 12.38 1.23 -3.49
CA ILE A 87 11.53 2.06 -4.33
C ILE A 87 12.19 2.14 -5.70
N VAL A 88 11.61 1.43 -6.67
CA VAL A 88 12.20 1.25 -8.00
C VAL A 88 11.95 2.47 -8.87
N LYS A 89 10.71 2.99 -8.83
CA LYS A 89 10.28 4.09 -9.69
C LYS A 89 9.14 4.86 -9.07
N VAL A 90 9.15 6.17 -9.26
CA VAL A 90 8.00 7.04 -9.03
C VAL A 90 7.75 7.83 -10.30
N THR A 91 6.50 7.88 -10.75
CA THR A 91 6.08 8.62 -11.93
C THR A 91 4.94 9.55 -11.57
N LEU A 92 5.03 10.78 -12.00
CA LEU A 92 4.00 11.80 -11.84
C LEU A 92 3.43 12.14 -13.21
N LEU A 93 2.11 12.04 -13.36
CA LEU A 93 1.39 12.34 -14.60
C LEU A 93 0.29 13.35 -14.32
N GLY A 94 0.17 14.37 -15.14
CA GLY A 94 -1.00 15.25 -15.14
C GLY A 94 -2.19 14.52 -15.81
N THR A 95 -3.32 14.40 -15.11
CA THR A 95 -4.51 13.64 -15.56
C THR A 95 -5.78 14.46 -15.64
N GLY A 96 -5.87 15.56 -14.92
CA GLY A 96 -7.02 16.47 -14.96
C GLY A 96 -7.02 17.35 -16.20
N GLY A 97 -8.20 17.90 -16.56
CA GLY A 97 -8.30 18.90 -17.62
C GLY A 97 -7.40 20.09 -17.33
N GLY A 98 -6.42 20.32 -18.20
CA GLY A 98 -5.50 21.44 -18.05
C GLY A 98 -6.25 22.78 -18.25
N LEU A 99 -5.95 23.76 -17.39
CA LEU A 99 -6.27 25.14 -17.69
C LEU A 99 -5.33 25.59 -18.81
N ILE A 100 -5.88 25.87 -19.96
CA ILE A 100 -5.09 26.33 -21.10
C ILE A 100 -5.08 27.85 -21.06
N GLY A 101 -3.89 28.43 -21.17
CA GLY A 101 -3.72 29.86 -21.42
C GLY A 101 -4.53 30.28 -22.66
N GLY A 102 -5.16 31.39 -22.62
CA GLY A 102 -6.02 31.87 -23.70
C GLY A 102 -5.98 33.37 -23.82
N LYS A 103 -6.57 33.90 -24.91
CA LYS A 103 -6.62 35.32 -25.22
C LYS A 103 -7.54 36.13 -24.28
N ASP A 104 -7.92 35.61 -23.12
CA ASP A 104 -8.66 36.35 -22.11
C ASP A 104 -7.72 37.39 -21.47
N PRO A 105 -8.03 38.68 -21.53
CA PRO A 105 -7.23 39.74 -20.92
C PRO A 105 -7.04 39.57 -19.38
N ASN A 106 -7.92 38.84 -18.74
CA ASN A 106 -7.86 38.54 -17.29
C ASN A 106 -7.11 37.23 -16.96
N ASN A 107 -6.64 36.51 -17.97
CA ASN A 107 -5.89 35.28 -17.76
C ASN A 107 -4.38 35.59 -17.75
N PRO A 108 -3.70 35.51 -16.59
CA PRO A 108 -2.28 35.83 -16.49
C PRO A 108 -1.36 34.75 -17.11
N LEU A 109 -1.92 33.68 -17.66
CA LEU A 109 -1.12 32.59 -18.25
C LEU A 109 -0.74 32.92 -19.69
N PRO A 110 0.48 32.58 -20.12
CA PRO A 110 0.85 32.59 -21.53
C PRO A 110 -0.09 31.70 -22.36
N ASP A 111 -0.35 32.07 -23.62
CA ASP A 111 -1.23 31.32 -24.53
C ASP A 111 -0.85 29.85 -24.72
N SER A 112 0.39 29.51 -24.49
CA SER A 112 0.93 28.14 -24.59
C SER A 112 0.97 27.38 -23.27
N ALA A 113 0.52 27.98 -22.16
CA ALA A 113 0.58 27.33 -20.85
C ALA A 113 -0.58 26.35 -20.68
N ALA A 114 -0.26 25.17 -20.17
CA ALA A 114 -1.23 24.20 -19.70
C ALA A 114 -0.92 23.87 -18.23
N LEU A 115 -1.92 24.10 -17.35
CA LEU A 115 -1.82 23.76 -15.94
C LEU A 115 -2.77 22.61 -15.64
N TRP A 116 -2.22 21.52 -15.15
CA TRP A 116 -3.02 20.35 -14.73
C TRP A 116 -3.69 20.62 -13.39
N THR A 117 -4.95 20.22 -13.28
CA THR A 117 -5.74 20.38 -12.06
C THR A 117 -5.71 19.13 -11.18
N GLU A 118 -5.29 18.02 -11.76
CA GLU A 118 -5.17 16.72 -11.10
C GLU A 118 -3.88 16.04 -11.53
N TYR A 119 -3.28 15.30 -10.62
CA TYR A 119 -2.09 14.52 -10.87
C TYR A 119 -2.28 13.09 -10.38
N GLN A 120 -1.69 12.16 -11.11
CA GLN A 120 -1.58 10.76 -10.71
C GLN A 120 -0.13 10.43 -10.37
N ILE A 121 0.08 9.89 -9.19
CA ILE A 121 1.36 9.33 -8.76
C ILE A 121 1.29 7.82 -8.93
N ASN A 122 2.28 7.23 -9.60
CA ASN A 122 2.47 5.78 -9.64
C ASN A 122 3.80 5.45 -8.97
N VAL A 123 3.79 4.46 -8.07
CA VAL A 123 4.97 3.99 -7.36
C VAL A 123 5.14 2.50 -7.57
N ASP A 124 6.33 2.11 -8.00
CA ASP A 124 6.77 0.72 -8.08
C ASP A 124 7.79 0.45 -6.97
N ALA A 125 7.53 -0.56 -6.16
CA ALA A 125 8.42 -1.00 -5.08
C ALA A 125 8.67 -2.50 -5.14
N ARG A 126 9.78 -2.92 -4.56
CA ARG A 126 10.15 -4.33 -4.37
C ARG A 126 10.48 -4.56 -2.91
N ILE A 127 9.91 -5.61 -2.33
CA ILE A 127 10.22 -6.02 -0.97
C ILE A 127 10.85 -7.40 -1.02
N THR A 128 11.92 -7.60 -0.25
CA THR A 128 12.63 -8.87 -0.16
C THR A 128 12.82 -9.25 1.31
N VAL A 129 12.33 -10.40 1.70
CA VAL A 129 12.57 -11.00 3.02
C VAL A 129 13.75 -11.96 2.91
N ARG A 130 14.81 -11.68 3.67
CA ARG A 130 16.08 -12.41 3.58
C ARG A 130 16.51 -12.90 4.94
N ARG A 131 16.93 -14.17 5.01
CA ARG A 131 17.54 -14.72 6.22
C ARG A 131 19.01 -14.26 6.31
N GLN A 132 19.42 -13.80 7.50
CA GLN A 132 20.75 -13.22 7.66
C GLN A 132 21.88 -14.24 7.70
N SER A 133 21.62 -15.46 8.16
CA SER A 133 22.65 -16.47 8.35
C SER A 133 23.29 -16.99 7.05
N ASP A 134 22.52 -17.02 5.96
CA ASP A 134 22.93 -17.60 4.66
C ASP A 134 22.49 -16.75 3.46
N GLU A 135 22.00 -15.53 3.71
CA GLU A 135 21.53 -14.59 2.69
C GLU A 135 20.40 -15.14 1.81
N LYS A 136 19.75 -16.23 2.22
CA LYS A 136 18.67 -16.87 1.47
C LYS A 136 17.43 -15.98 1.43
N ILE A 137 16.91 -15.77 0.22
CA ILE A 137 15.62 -15.11 0.02
C ILE A 137 14.52 -16.07 0.46
N LEU A 138 13.74 -15.67 1.46
CA LEU A 138 12.60 -16.40 1.98
C LEU A 138 11.31 -16.03 1.26
N TRP A 139 11.21 -14.74 0.85
CA TRP A 139 10.09 -14.21 0.11
C TRP A 139 10.53 -12.96 -0.68
N GLN A 140 9.89 -12.74 -1.81
CA GLN A 140 10.06 -11.51 -2.59
C GLN A 140 8.76 -11.16 -3.29
N GLY A 141 8.39 -9.89 -3.24
CA GLY A 141 7.21 -9.35 -3.92
C GLY A 141 7.50 -8.03 -4.62
N LYS A 142 6.72 -7.76 -5.65
CA LYS A 142 6.63 -6.45 -6.30
C LYS A 142 5.27 -5.87 -5.98
N LEU A 143 5.25 -4.58 -5.70
CA LEU A 143 4.04 -3.79 -5.48
C LEU A 143 4.05 -2.64 -6.47
N SER A 144 2.89 -2.33 -7.01
CA SER A 144 2.70 -1.19 -7.91
C SER A 144 1.36 -0.57 -7.58
N GLU A 145 1.36 0.66 -7.12
CA GLU A 145 0.17 1.38 -6.70
C GLU A 145 0.13 2.76 -7.33
N GLN A 146 -1.10 3.26 -7.45
CA GLN A 146 -1.35 4.59 -7.99
C GLN A 146 -2.28 5.38 -7.08
N LYS A 147 -2.05 6.68 -7.00
CA LYS A 147 -2.89 7.60 -6.24
C LYS A 147 -3.05 8.92 -6.98
N ASN A 148 -4.29 9.37 -7.08
CA ASN A 148 -4.59 10.68 -7.62
C ASN A 148 -4.60 11.73 -6.50
N TYR A 149 -4.15 12.94 -6.81
CA TYR A 149 -4.32 14.09 -5.96
C TYR A 149 -4.64 15.34 -6.79
N GLU A 150 -5.43 16.23 -6.20
CA GLU A 150 -5.75 17.49 -6.82
C GLU A 150 -4.66 18.53 -6.55
N ALA A 151 -4.30 19.30 -7.55
CA ALA A 151 -3.47 20.48 -7.35
C ALA A 151 -4.26 21.48 -6.50
N PRO A 152 -3.74 21.90 -5.33
CA PRO A 152 -4.49 22.79 -4.46
C PRO A 152 -4.74 24.13 -5.15
N ARG A 153 -5.97 24.59 -5.06
CA ARG A 153 -6.43 25.88 -5.59
C ARG A 153 -6.68 26.83 -4.44
N ILE A 154 -5.94 27.94 -4.36
CA ILE A 154 -6.17 29.02 -3.40
C ILE A 154 -6.50 30.29 -4.19
N GLY A 155 -7.69 30.84 -4.07
CA GLY A 155 -8.11 32.04 -4.81
C GLY A 155 -8.57 31.77 -6.25
N GLU A 156 -8.38 32.72 -7.14
CA GLU A 156 -8.75 32.60 -8.56
C GLU A 156 -8.11 31.35 -9.18
N PRO A 157 -8.83 30.58 -10.01
CA PRO A 157 -8.47 29.23 -10.42
C PRO A 157 -7.11 29.08 -11.10
N VAL A 158 -6.50 30.19 -11.51
CA VAL A 158 -5.28 30.19 -12.31
C VAL A 158 -4.01 30.32 -11.48
N VAL A 159 -4.07 30.89 -10.28
CA VAL A 159 -2.87 31.32 -9.54
C VAL A 159 -2.23 30.17 -8.78
N ASN A 160 -2.94 29.09 -8.51
CA ASN A 160 -2.53 28.12 -7.53
C ASN A 160 -1.85 26.85 -8.00
N SER A 161 -2.21 26.38 -9.20
CA SER A 161 -1.47 25.28 -9.81
C SER A 161 -0.04 25.69 -10.17
N ALA A 162 0.24 27.00 -10.23
CA ALA A 162 1.57 27.56 -10.40
C ALA A 162 2.35 27.71 -9.09
N ASN A 163 1.72 27.56 -7.91
CA ASN A 163 2.44 27.64 -6.65
C ASN A 163 3.12 26.29 -6.32
N ALA A 164 4.40 26.20 -6.62
CA ALA A 164 5.21 25.01 -6.44
C ALA A 164 5.18 24.48 -4.98
N THR A 165 5.11 25.37 -3.99
CA THR A 165 5.11 24.98 -2.57
C THR A 165 3.84 24.23 -2.19
N TYR A 166 2.67 24.69 -2.63
CA TYR A 166 1.41 24.02 -2.32
C TYR A 166 1.28 22.69 -3.07
N ASN A 167 1.71 22.66 -4.33
CA ASN A 167 1.71 21.43 -5.11
C ASN A 167 2.68 20.38 -4.52
N ASP A 168 3.85 20.82 -4.03
CA ASP A 168 4.80 19.95 -3.34
C ASP A 168 4.21 19.37 -2.03
N SER A 169 3.52 20.17 -1.24
CA SER A 169 2.84 19.71 -0.03
C SER A 169 1.76 18.67 -0.34
N ALA A 170 0.89 18.92 -1.32
CA ALA A 170 -0.14 17.97 -1.73
C ALA A 170 0.45 16.66 -2.24
N ARG A 171 1.53 16.75 -3.04
CA ARG A 171 2.27 15.60 -3.55
C ARG A 171 2.87 14.78 -2.41
N ARG A 172 3.51 15.40 -1.42
CA ARG A 172 4.10 14.71 -0.26
C ARG A 172 3.02 14.00 0.56
N HIS A 173 1.88 14.63 0.79
CA HIS A 173 0.76 13.96 1.47
C HIS A 173 0.23 12.76 0.70
N ALA A 174 0.12 12.86 -0.62
CA ALA A 174 -0.31 11.76 -1.46
C ALA A 174 0.70 10.61 -1.45
N LEU A 175 2.01 10.90 -1.48
CA LEU A 175 3.08 9.91 -1.39
C LEU A 175 3.10 9.20 -0.02
N ALA A 176 2.95 9.94 1.08
CA ALA A 176 2.88 9.36 2.42
C ALA A 176 1.66 8.43 2.59
N ALA A 177 0.47 8.85 2.12
CA ALA A 177 -0.72 8.02 2.14
C ALA A 177 -0.56 6.76 1.27
N LEU A 178 0.09 6.88 0.11
CA LEU A 178 0.37 5.76 -0.78
C LEU A 178 1.38 4.79 -0.15
N ALA A 179 2.38 5.31 0.59
CA ALA A 179 3.31 4.49 1.34
C ALA A 179 2.59 3.64 2.41
N ASP A 180 1.64 4.24 3.16
CA ASP A 180 0.85 3.51 4.16
C ASP A 180 0.01 2.39 3.51
N GLU A 181 -0.66 2.66 2.39
CA GLU A 181 -1.46 1.69 1.65
C GLU A 181 -0.60 0.53 1.12
N MET A 182 0.50 0.85 0.43
CA MET A 182 1.43 -0.14 -0.12
C MET A 182 2.09 -1.00 0.96
N MET A 183 2.47 -0.41 2.08
CA MET A 183 3.14 -1.13 3.16
C MET A 183 2.19 -1.98 3.98
N SER A 184 0.91 -1.61 4.07
CA SER A 184 -0.14 -2.49 4.58
C SER A 184 -0.30 -3.74 3.72
N GLU A 185 -0.39 -3.56 2.41
CA GLU A 185 -0.45 -4.68 1.45
C GLU A 185 0.82 -5.54 1.49
N ALA A 186 1.99 -4.92 1.55
CA ALA A 186 3.27 -5.62 1.67
C ALA A 186 3.30 -6.50 2.93
N HIS A 187 2.89 -5.94 4.07
CA HIS A 187 2.82 -6.65 5.34
C HIS A 187 1.89 -7.87 5.24
N ASP A 188 0.68 -7.69 4.68
CA ASP A 188 -0.27 -8.78 4.52
C ASP A 188 0.30 -9.88 3.63
N ARG A 189 0.84 -9.54 2.47
CA ARG A 189 1.47 -10.51 1.55
C ARG A 189 2.67 -11.23 2.17
N ILE A 190 3.47 -10.57 3.02
CA ILE A 190 4.60 -11.19 3.71
C ILE A 190 4.11 -12.17 4.79
N THR A 191 3.04 -11.83 5.49
CA THR A 191 2.57 -12.56 6.67
C THR A 191 1.48 -13.60 6.39
N GLU A 192 0.89 -13.57 5.20
CA GLU A 192 -0.02 -14.61 4.73
C GLU A 192 0.77 -15.91 4.50
N ASN A 193 0.48 -16.91 5.31
CA ASN A 193 1.00 -18.26 5.11
C ASN A 193 0.22 -18.95 3.99
N PHE A 194 0.78 -19.01 2.82
CA PHE A 194 0.31 -19.84 1.72
C PHE A 194 0.68 -21.31 1.91
#